data_23067b2992e4a88deb519e6341097d67
#
_entry.id   23067b2992e4a88deb519e6341097d67
#
_cell.length_a   1.000
_cell.length_b   1.000
_cell.length_c   1.000
_cell.angle_alpha   90.00
_cell.angle_beta   90.00
_cell.angle_gamma   90.00
#
_symmetry.space_group_name_H-M   'P 1'
#
loop_
_entity.id
_entity.type
_entity.pdbx_description
1 polymer ?
#
loop_
_entity_poly.entity_id
_entity_poly.type
_entity_poly.pdbx_seq_one_letter_code
_entity_poly.pdbx_strand_id
1 'polypeptide(L)'
;MTNSYFHDIPRIAYEGSESTNPLSFKWYDRNRMVLGKTMQEQLRFAVCYWHTFCWNGFDPFGYDGTFERPWQHIADPMAAANAKADAAFEFFSKLGAPYYCFHDRDVAPEGATPRDSVNHLRAMVDVLGAKQQATGIQLLWGTANLFSHRRFMSGAATNPDPEIFAMAALQVKEAMDATHKLGGQNYVLWGGREGYETLLNTRIGHELDQMGRFMNMVVEYKHKIGFKGAILIEPKPREPTKHQYDYDVATVYGFLCRYGLQNEIKVNIEANHATLSGHSFEHELATAIDLGIFGSVDMNRGDMQCQWDTDQFPNSIADTALAMYTILQGGGFTTGGVNFDAKVRRQSIDPEDLFYGHIGGMDVTARALLVAEKMILDGQLTKHLDQRYQGWRTPFGQSILKGKLSLESAAEHVLAGNRDTRPVSGRQEHLENLLNSYL
;
A
#
# COMPACT_ATOMS: atom_id res chain seq x y z
N MET A 1 2.52 30.75 20.60
CA MET A 1 1.82 29.54 21.09
C MET A 1 1.30 28.86 19.84
N THR A 2 1.81 27.69 19.50
CA THR A 2 1.25 26.86 18.42
C THR A 2 -0.15 26.45 18.84
N ASN A 3 -1.16 26.85 18.08
CA ASN A 3 -2.54 26.38 18.32
C ASN A 3 -2.55 24.85 18.17
N SER A 4 -2.78 24.13 19.28
CA SER A 4 -3.00 22.69 19.20
C SER A 4 -4.36 22.43 18.56
N TYR A 5 -4.40 21.55 17.56
CA TYR A 5 -5.65 21.15 16.85
C TYR A 5 -6.37 20.01 17.55
N PHE A 6 -5.65 19.23 18.35
CA PHE A 6 -6.14 18.07 19.09
C PHE A 6 -5.91 18.23 20.59
N HIS A 7 -6.13 19.45 21.13
CA HIS A 7 -5.77 19.82 22.51
C HIS A 7 -6.37 18.89 23.57
N ASP A 8 -7.59 18.40 23.37
CA ASP A 8 -8.29 17.50 24.32
C ASP A 8 -7.89 16.03 24.18
N ILE A 9 -7.11 15.67 23.17
CA ILE A 9 -6.70 14.29 22.93
C ILE A 9 -5.31 14.06 23.52
N PRO A 10 -5.14 13.10 24.43
CA PRO A 10 -3.84 12.76 25.00
C PRO A 10 -2.95 12.05 23.98
N ARG A 11 -1.67 11.86 24.31
CA ARG A 11 -0.82 10.93 23.58
C ARG A 11 -1.32 9.51 23.77
N ILE A 12 -1.51 8.80 22.66
CA ILE A 12 -2.01 7.42 22.67
C ILE A 12 -0.89 6.48 23.16
N ALA A 13 -1.20 5.71 24.21
CA ALA A 13 -0.25 4.79 24.83
C ALA A 13 -0.78 3.34 24.75
N TYR A 14 0.13 2.38 24.85
CA TYR A 14 -0.24 0.97 25.03
C TYR A 14 -0.66 0.76 26.49
N GLU A 15 -1.85 0.21 26.69
CA GLU A 15 -2.42 -0.08 28.03
C GLU A 15 -2.78 -1.57 28.20
N GLY A 16 -2.68 -2.37 27.14
CA GLY A 16 -3.01 -3.80 27.18
C GLY A 16 -4.48 -4.11 26.91
N SER A 17 -4.76 -5.41 26.69
CA SER A 17 -6.07 -5.92 26.23
C SER A 17 -7.23 -5.62 27.16
N GLU A 18 -6.97 -5.45 28.46
CA GLU A 18 -7.98 -5.22 29.48
C GLU A 18 -8.37 -3.73 29.63
N SER A 19 -7.67 -2.83 28.91
CA SER A 19 -7.98 -1.41 28.99
C SER A 19 -9.37 -1.10 28.43
N THR A 20 -10.11 -0.28 29.16
CA THR A 20 -11.41 0.27 28.75
C THR A 20 -11.28 1.67 28.12
N ASN A 21 -10.07 2.24 28.11
CA ASN A 21 -9.81 3.53 27.50
C ASN A 21 -9.87 3.42 25.95
N PRO A 22 -10.78 4.10 25.26
CA PRO A 22 -10.88 4.03 23.82
C PRO A 22 -9.72 4.77 23.10
N LEU A 23 -9.00 5.66 23.78
CA LEU A 23 -7.83 6.41 23.29
C LEU A 23 -6.53 5.76 23.77
N SER A 24 -6.46 4.43 23.71
CA SER A 24 -5.24 3.66 24.02
C SER A 24 -5.10 2.47 23.08
N PHE A 25 -3.86 2.00 22.90
CA PHE A 25 -3.60 0.74 22.21
C PHE A 25 -3.80 -0.44 23.15
N LYS A 26 -4.46 -1.47 22.67
CA LYS A 26 -4.69 -2.74 23.38
C LYS A 26 -3.75 -3.84 22.92
N TRP A 27 -3.24 -3.73 21.71
CA TRP A 27 -2.38 -4.73 21.08
C TRP A 27 -1.07 -4.15 20.53
N TYR A 28 -1.05 -2.89 20.11
CA TYR A 28 0.16 -2.26 19.58
C TYR A 28 1.08 -1.80 20.70
N ASP A 29 1.94 -2.71 21.15
CA ASP A 29 3.12 -2.37 21.97
C ASP A 29 4.34 -2.21 21.06
N ARG A 30 4.69 -0.98 20.74
CA ARG A 30 5.77 -0.64 19.80
C ARG A 30 7.11 -1.31 20.11
N ASN A 31 7.39 -1.58 21.38
CA ASN A 31 8.67 -2.12 21.87
C ASN A 31 8.66 -3.65 22.01
N ARG A 32 7.49 -4.29 21.91
CA ARG A 32 7.39 -5.75 22.00
C ARG A 32 8.18 -6.41 20.88
N MET A 33 9.03 -7.37 21.27
CA MET A 33 9.78 -8.17 20.30
C MET A 33 8.90 -9.21 19.63
N VAL A 34 8.96 -9.28 18.30
CA VAL A 34 8.26 -10.24 17.45
C VAL A 34 9.25 -10.75 16.42
N LEU A 35 9.59 -12.04 16.47
CA LEU A 35 10.55 -12.70 15.57
C LEU A 35 11.86 -11.91 15.37
N GLY A 36 12.42 -11.39 16.48
CA GLY A 36 13.73 -10.74 16.47
C GLY A 36 13.77 -9.25 16.12
N LYS A 37 12.63 -8.64 15.82
CA LYS A 37 12.48 -7.18 15.64
C LYS A 37 11.42 -6.65 16.59
N THR A 38 11.45 -5.36 16.89
CA THR A 38 10.32 -4.73 17.61
C THR A 38 9.07 -4.72 16.73
N MET A 39 7.90 -4.69 17.34
CA MET A 39 6.62 -4.57 16.63
C MET A 39 6.58 -3.32 15.73
N GLN A 40 7.17 -2.21 16.17
CA GLN A 40 7.31 -1.00 15.35
C GLN A 40 8.17 -1.23 14.11
N GLU A 41 9.27 -1.96 14.23
CA GLU A 41 10.15 -2.31 13.09
C GLU A 41 9.51 -3.32 12.15
N GLN A 42 8.67 -4.24 12.67
CA GLN A 42 7.94 -5.19 11.83
C GLN A 42 6.86 -4.50 11.01
N LEU A 43 6.09 -3.58 11.61
CA LEU A 43 4.89 -2.99 11.00
C LEU A 43 5.16 -1.69 10.26
N ARG A 44 6.08 -0.85 10.76
CA ARG A 44 6.46 0.43 10.13
C ARG A 44 5.25 1.27 9.72
N PHE A 45 4.31 1.47 10.67
CA PHE A 45 3.04 2.15 10.42
C PHE A 45 3.22 3.58 9.88
N ALA A 46 2.47 3.88 8.82
CA ALA A 46 2.36 5.22 8.26
C ALA A 46 0.91 5.70 8.25
N VAL A 47 0.73 7.01 8.32
CA VAL A 47 -0.56 7.68 8.16
C VAL A 47 -0.60 8.36 6.79
N CYS A 48 -1.64 8.11 6.02
CA CYS A 48 -1.86 8.79 4.75
C CYS A 48 -2.35 10.23 4.97
N TYR A 49 -1.80 11.16 4.18
CA TYR A 49 -2.14 12.59 4.31
C TYR A 49 -3.50 12.90 3.69
N TRP A 50 -3.84 12.29 2.56
CA TRP A 50 -5.03 12.60 1.76
C TRP A 50 -6.34 12.28 2.47
N HIS A 51 -6.51 11.09 2.98
CA HIS A 51 -7.73 10.71 3.71
C HIS A 51 -7.83 11.34 5.09
N THR A 52 -6.69 11.52 5.76
CA THR A 52 -6.69 12.01 7.15
C THR A 52 -6.88 13.51 7.23
N PHE A 53 -6.25 14.30 6.33
CA PHE A 53 -6.21 15.75 6.45
C PHE A 53 -6.78 16.52 5.24
N CYS A 54 -6.95 15.88 4.07
CA CYS A 54 -7.46 16.54 2.87
C CYS A 54 -8.92 16.21 2.58
N TRP A 55 -9.36 14.98 2.86
CA TRP A 55 -10.75 14.59 2.67
C TRP A 55 -11.66 15.28 3.70
N ASN A 56 -12.75 15.86 3.21
CA ASN A 56 -13.68 16.66 4.04
C ASN A 56 -15.01 15.95 4.33
N GLY A 57 -15.12 14.65 4.07
CA GLY A 57 -16.34 13.89 4.30
C GLY A 57 -17.35 13.93 3.14
N PHE A 58 -16.98 14.38 1.94
CA PHE A 58 -17.82 14.25 0.75
C PHE A 58 -17.76 12.83 0.17
N ASP A 59 -18.80 12.46 -0.56
CA ASP A 59 -18.84 11.27 -1.42
C ASP A 59 -19.64 11.57 -2.69
N PRO A 60 -19.71 10.65 -3.68
CA PRO A 60 -20.45 10.89 -4.93
C PRO A 60 -21.95 11.21 -4.76
N PHE A 61 -22.52 10.94 -3.58
CA PHE A 61 -23.94 11.15 -3.26
C PHE A 61 -24.16 12.34 -2.32
N GLY A 62 -23.09 12.96 -1.79
CA GLY A 62 -23.14 14.08 -0.88
C GLY A 62 -21.92 14.99 -1.04
N TYR A 63 -22.06 16.03 -1.90
CA TYR A 63 -20.97 16.95 -2.23
C TYR A 63 -20.57 17.88 -1.08
N ASP A 64 -21.53 18.23 -0.20
CA ASP A 64 -21.19 18.98 0.99
C ASP A 64 -20.39 18.09 1.93
N GLY A 65 -19.18 18.50 2.26
CA GLY A 65 -18.35 17.84 3.25
C GLY A 65 -19.00 17.95 4.64
N THR A 66 -18.79 16.93 5.46
CA THR A 66 -19.31 16.89 6.84
C THR A 66 -18.29 17.27 7.89
N PHE A 67 -17.01 17.38 7.53
CA PHE A 67 -15.95 17.68 8.47
C PHE A 67 -15.62 19.17 8.55
N GLU A 68 -15.51 19.68 9.76
CA GLU A 68 -15.01 21.01 10.07
C GLU A 68 -13.51 20.93 10.39
N ARG A 69 -12.68 21.33 9.43
CA ARG A 69 -11.22 21.33 9.59
C ARG A 69 -10.73 22.79 9.66
N PRO A 70 -10.03 23.22 10.73
CA PRO A 70 -9.63 24.62 10.87
C PRO A 70 -8.85 25.20 9.69
N TRP A 71 -8.02 24.39 9.03
CA TRP A 71 -7.24 24.84 7.87
C TRP A 71 -8.06 25.06 6.60
N GLN A 72 -9.30 24.53 6.51
CA GLN A 72 -10.20 24.73 5.36
C GLN A 72 -10.74 26.15 5.29
N HIS A 73 -10.74 26.88 6.41
CA HIS A 73 -11.24 28.25 6.49
C HIS A 73 -10.14 29.32 6.31
N ILE A 74 -8.91 28.92 6.07
CA ILE A 74 -7.79 29.83 5.83
C ILE A 74 -7.76 30.20 4.36
N ALA A 75 -7.94 31.49 4.05
CA ALA A 75 -8.07 31.98 2.68
C ALA A 75 -6.78 31.88 1.85
N ASP A 76 -5.61 32.10 2.48
CA ASP A 76 -4.33 31.93 1.80
C ASP A 76 -3.96 30.44 1.70
N PRO A 77 -3.84 29.86 0.47
CA PRO A 77 -3.59 28.45 0.29
C PRO A 77 -2.28 27.94 0.92
N MET A 78 -1.24 28.76 0.93
CA MET A 78 0.04 28.39 1.55
C MET A 78 -0.03 28.44 3.08
N ALA A 79 -0.74 29.39 3.65
CA ALA A 79 -1.01 29.42 5.09
C ALA A 79 -1.89 28.24 5.51
N ALA A 80 -2.89 27.86 4.71
CA ALA A 80 -3.70 26.66 4.92
C ALA A 80 -2.86 25.37 4.88
N ALA A 81 -1.92 25.25 3.92
CA ALA A 81 -1.01 24.13 3.82
C ALA A 81 -0.09 24.01 5.05
N ASN A 82 0.43 25.14 5.54
CA ASN A 82 1.24 25.19 6.77
C ASN A 82 0.43 24.75 8.01
N ALA A 83 -0.78 25.29 8.18
CA ALA A 83 -1.66 24.92 9.29
C ALA A 83 -2.03 23.43 9.27
N LYS A 84 -2.30 22.88 8.08
CA LYS A 84 -2.54 21.46 7.88
C LYS A 84 -1.31 20.63 8.25
N ALA A 85 -0.10 21.08 7.91
CA ALA A 85 1.14 20.40 8.28
C ALA A 85 1.37 20.43 9.81
N ASP A 86 1.00 21.53 10.49
CA ASP A 86 1.03 21.62 11.96
C ASP A 86 0.11 20.57 12.59
N ALA A 87 -1.14 20.49 12.13
CA ALA A 87 -2.12 19.54 12.59
C ALA A 87 -1.69 18.08 12.32
N ALA A 88 -1.14 17.80 11.13
CA ALA A 88 -0.68 16.48 10.75
C ALA A 88 0.44 15.96 11.67
N PHE A 89 1.47 16.76 11.91
CA PHE A 89 2.57 16.36 12.78
C PHE A 89 2.19 16.29 14.26
N GLU A 90 1.21 17.10 14.71
CA GLU A 90 0.59 16.91 16.03
C GLU A 90 -0.11 15.55 16.11
N PHE A 91 -0.94 15.22 15.12
CA PHE A 91 -1.64 13.96 15.05
C PHE A 91 -0.67 12.75 15.05
N PHE A 92 0.33 12.74 14.16
CA PHE A 92 1.32 11.67 14.11
C PHE A 92 2.04 11.49 15.45
N SER A 93 2.42 12.60 16.10
CA SER A 93 3.11 12.58 17.39
C SER A 93 2.24 12.03 18.50
N LYS A 94 0.95 12.41 18.56
CA LYS A 94 0.00 11.93 19.55
C LYS A 94 -0.36 10.48 19.33
N LEU A 95 -0.58 10.06 18.06
CA LEU A 95 -0.84 8.68 17.70
C LEU A 95 0.39 7.78 17.92
N GLY A 96 1.60 8.35 17.79
CA GLY A 96 2.84 7.58 17.86
C GLY A 96 3.19 6.84 16.56
N ALA A 97 2.64 7.28 15.42
CA ALA A 97 2.98 6.74 14.10
C ALA A 97 4.40 7.21 13.69
N PRO A 98 5.30 6.29 13.33
CA PRO A 98 6.68 6.65 12.98
C PRO A 98 6.82 7.23 11.57
N TYR A 99 5.84 6.98 10.69
CA TYR A 99 5.88 7.38 9.29
C TYR A 99 4.59 8.06 8.84
N TYR A 100 4.69 8.77 7.70
CA TYR A 100 3.56 9.31 6.95
C TYR A 100 3.79 9.14 5.44
N CYS A 101 2.71 9.29 4.65
CA CYS A 101 2.72 9.27 3.19
C CYS A 101 1.94 10.45 2.65
N PHE A 102 2.31 10.95 1.45
CA PHE A 102 1.60 12.07 0.82
C PHE A 102 1.63 12.02 -0.71
N HIS A 103 0.63 12.65 -1.34
CA HIS A 103 0.72 13.15 -2.71
C HIS A 103 1.19 14.62 -2.68
N ASP A 104 1.88 15.06 -3.72
CA ASP A 104 2.37 16.44 -3.81
C ASP A 104 1.26 17.50 -3.57
N ARG A 105 0.04 17.22 -4.07
CA ARG A 105 -1.13 18.12 -3.91
C ARG A 105 -1.79 18.07 -2.54
N ASP A 106 -1.50 17.06 -1.75
CA ASP A 106 -1.97 17.00 -0.37
C ASP A 106 -1.25 18.02 0.51
N VAL A 107 0.04 18.19 0.28
CA VAL A 107 0.92 19.01 1.11
C VAL A 107 1.14 20.41 0.57
N ALA A 108 0.99 20.61 -0.75
CA ALA A 108 1.19 21.91 -1.41
C ALA A 108 0.02 22.22 -2.37
N PRO A 109 -0.52 23.46 -2.33
CA PRO A 109 -1.58 23.85 -3.26
C PRO A 109 -1.04 23.97 -4.70
N GLU A 110 -1.88 23.66 -5.68
CA GLU A 110 -1.57 23.99 -7.07
C GLU A 110 -1.52 25.50 -7.27
N GLY A 111 -0.53 25.98 -8.00
CA GLY A 111 -0.37 27.40 -8.33
C GLY A 111 -1.06 27.78 -9.64
N ALA A 112 -1.11 29.05 -9.94
CA ALA A 112 -1.66 29.59 -11.18
C ALA A 112 -0.88 29.09 -12.42
N THR A 113 0.39 28.81 -12.27
CA THR A 113 1.29 28.25 -13.30
C THR A 113 2.00 27.00 -12.79
N PRO A 114 2.54 26.16 -13.70
CA PRO A 114 3.37 25.03 -13.29
C PRO A 114 4.56 25.45 -12.41
N ARG A 115 5.15 26.61 -12.67
CA ARG A 115 6.28 27.16 -11.88
C ARG A 115 5.84 27.51 -10.46
N ASP A 116 4.66 28.10 -10.30
CA ASP A 116 4.13 28.42 -8.97
C ASP A 116 3.87 27.15 -8.17
N SER A 117 3.30 26.12 -8.81
CA SER A 117 3.08 24.79 -8.18
C SER A 117 4.39 24.17 -7.69
N VAL A 118 5.45 24.25 -8.50
CA VAL A 118 6.80 23.78 -8.13
C VAL A 118 7.33 24.58 -6.92
N ASN A 119 7.20 25.90 -6.94
CA ASN A 119 7.65 26.76 -5.83
C ASN A 119 6.89 26.46 -4.54
N HIS A 120 5.56 26.25 -4.62
CA HIS A 120 4.74 25.88 -3.46
C HIS A 120 5.19 24.55 -2.86
N LEU A 121 5.40 23.51 -3.70
CA LEU A 121 5.86 22.21 -3.22
C LEU A 121 7.24 22.34 -2.55
N ARG A 122 8.18 23.03 -3.15
CA ARG A 122 9.53 23.21 -2.59
C ARG A 122 9.50 23.94 -1.24
N ALA A 123 8.67 24.97 -1.10
CA ALA A 123 8.48 25.67 0.17
C ALA A 123 7.90 24.74 1.24
N MET A 124 6.89 23.94 0.90
CA MET A 124 6.31 22.98 1.85
C MET A 124 7.26 21.84 2.20
N VAL A 125 8.13 21.42 1.31
CA VAL A 125 9.17 20.42 1.59
C VAL A 125 10.14 20.93 2.68
N ASP A 126 10.48 22.22 2.68
CA ASP A 126 11.30 22.81 3.75
C ASP A 126 10.56 22.80 5.09
N VAL A 127 9.26 23.10 5.10
CA VAL A 127 8.40 23.03 6.29
C VAL A 127 8.32 21.59 6.82
N LEU A 128 8.05 20.61 5.95
CA LEU A 128 7.96 19.20 6.33
C LEU A 128 9.30 18.69 6.88
N GLY A 129 10.41 19.05 6.25
CA GLY A 129 11.75 18.70 6.71
C GLY A 129 12.06 19.23 8.11
N ALA A 130 11.68 20.47 8.41
CA ALA A 130 11.83 21.04 9.75
C ALA A 130 10.97 20.29 10.79
N LYS A 131 9.75 19.89 10.42
CA LYS A 131 8.86 19.09 11.29
C LYS A 131 9.40 17.69 11.53
N GLN A 132 9.94 17.03 10.51
CA GLN A 132 10.61 15.74 10.66
C GLN A 132 11.78 15.81 11.65
N GLN A 133 12.61 16.86 11.53
CA GLN A 133 13.72 17.08 12.46
C GLN A 133 13.25 17.31 13.91
N ALA A 134 12.15 18.05 14.09
CA ALA A 134 11.62 18.35 15.41
C ALA A 134 10.93 17.15 16.08
N THR A 135 10.36 16.21 15.32
CA THR A 135 9.52 15.12 15.84
C THR A 135 10.14 13.72 15.73
N GLY A 136 11.11 13.55 14.83
CA GLY A 136 11.66 12.24 14.47
C GLY A 136 10.77 11.40 13.55
N ILE A 137 9.60 11.91 13.15
CA ILE A 137 8.68 11.23 12.23
C ILE A 137 9.27 11.28 10.81
N GLN A 138 9.17 10.20 10.06
CA GLN A 138 9.83 10.02 8.78
C GLN A 138 8.83 9.85 7.64
N LEU A 139 9.26 10.07 6.41
CA LEU A 139 8.47 9.82 5.21
C LEU A 139 8.63 8.36 4.77
N LEU A 140 7.51 7.60 4.73
CA LEU A 140 7.53 6.24 4.18
C LEU A 140 7.59 6.30 2.66
N TRP A 141 6.72 7.10 2.04
CA TRP A 141 6.76 7.38 0.60
C TRP A 141 6.03 8.69 0.25
N GLY A 142 6.49 9.31 -0.81
CA GLY A 142 5.81 10.41 -1.49
C GLY A 142 5.43 10.02 -2.90
N THR A 143 4.50 10.75 -3.50
CA THR A 143 4.06 10.56 -4.88
C THR A 143 3.49 11.84 -5.49
N ALA A 144 3.23 11.81 -6.80
CA ALA A 144 2.53 12.84 -7.53
C ALA A 144 1.05 12.47 -7.73
N ASN A 145 0.13 13.41 -7.49
CA ASN A 145 -1.28 13.25 -7.82
C ASN A 145 -1.48 13.49 -9.33
N LEU A 146 -1.52 12.41 -10.10
CA LEU A 146 -1.67 12.41 -11.55
C LEU A 146 -3.09 12.02 -12.01
N PHE A 147 -4.10 12.17 -11.14
CA PHE A 147 -5.45 11.66 -11.40
C PHE A 147 -6.57 12.64 -11.06
N SER A 148 -6.39 13.54 -10.09
CA SER A 148 -7.47 14.41 -9.61
C SER A 148 -7.72 15.60 -10.53
N HIS A 149 -6.68 16.23 -11.11
CA HIS A 149 -6.86 17.39 -11.96
C HIS A 149 -7.45 16.99 -13.32
N ARG A 150 -8.39 17.79 -13.85
CA ARG A 150 -9.08 17.55 -15.13
C ARG A 150 -8.15 17.26 -16.32
N ARG A 151 -6.89 17.75 -16.32
CA ARG A 151 -5.92 17.49 -17.39
C ARG A 151 -5.62 16.01 -17.53
N PHE A 152 -5.69 15.24 -16.45
CA PHE A 152 -5.42 13.80 -16.41
C PHE A 152 -6.67 12.93 -16.61
N MET A 153 -7.79 13.50 -17.10
CA MET A 153 -9.06 12.78 -17.28
C MET A 153 -8.94 11.53 -18.18
N SER A 154 -7.94 11.50 -19.07
CA SER A 154 -7.65 10.40 -19.99
C SER A 154 -6.24 9.84 -19.78
N GLY A 155 -5.80 9.72 -18.52
CA GLY A 155 -4.45 9.30 -18.17
C GLY A 155 -3.46 10.45 -18.07
N ALA A 156 -2.32 10.15 -17.52
CA ALA A 156 -1.15 11.03 -17.43
C ALA A 156 -0.04 10.50 -18.34
N ALA A 157 0.56 9.35 -17.99
CA ALA A 157 1.55 8.67 -18.82
C ALA A 157 0.95 8.08 -20.11
N THR A 158 -0.30 7.63 -20.07
CA THR A 158 -1.04 7.04 -21.19
C THR A 158 -1.85 8.07 -21.98
N ASN A 159 -1.77 9.36 -21.61
CA ASN A 159 -2.56 10.40 -22.26
C ASN A 159 -2.27 10.50 -23.75
N PRO A 160 -3.29 10.65 -24.62
CA PRO A 160 -3.11 10.83 -26.05
C PRO A 160 -2.41 12.14 -26.45
N ASP A 161 -2.31 13.11 -25.50
CA ASP A 161 -1.61 14.39 -25.71
C ASP A 161 -0.21 14.36 -25.05
N PRO A 162 0.91 14.47 -25.82
CA PRO A 162 2.24 14.46 -25.26
C PRO A 162 2.56 15.66 -24.34
N GLU A 163 1.83 16.77 -24.43
CA GLU A 163 2.01 17.89 -23.52
C GLU A 163 1.49 17.53 -22.11
N ILE A 164 0.45 16.70 -22.00
CA ILE A 164 -0.02 16.17 -20.71
C ILE A 164 0.98 15.18 -20.15
N PHE A 165 1.55 14.31 -20.97
CA PHE A 165 2.67 13.43 -20.58
C PHE A 165 3.85 14.24 -20.01
N ALA A 166 4.23 15.33 -20.68
CA ALA A 166 5.32 16.21 -20.23
C ALA A 166 4.97 16.91 -18.91
N MET A 167 3.70 17.30 -18.71
CA MET A 167 3.24 17.88 -17.44
C MET A 167 3.26 16.85 -16.30
N ALA A 168 2.88 15.61 -16.58
CA ALA A 168 3.00 14.50 -15.63
C ALA A 168 4.47 14.24 -15.26
N ALA A 169 5.36 14.24 -16.23
CA ALA A 169 6.80 14.07 -16.00
C ALA A 169 7.39 15.20 -15.12
N LEU A 170 6.96 16.45 -15.31
CA LEU A 170 7.33 17.56 -14.41
C LEU A 170 6.88 17.28 -12.98
N GLN A 171 5.63 16.89 -12.80
CA GLN A 171 5.03 16.67 -11.47
C GLN A 171 5.70 15.48 -10.74
N VAL A 172 5.92 14.36 -11.43
CA VAL A 172 6.65 13.20 -10.90
C VAL A 172 8.09 13.56 -10.53
N LYS A 173 8.78 14.29 -11.39
CA LYS A 173 10.15 14.74 -11.14
C LYS A 173 10.23 15.57 -9.85
N GLU A 174 9.37 16.56 -9.68
CA GLU A 174 9.40 17.43 -8.49
C GLU A 174 8.94 16.68 -7.22
N ALA A 175 7.95 15.78 -7.31
CA ALA A 175 7.54 14.95 -6.19
C ALA A 175 8.63 13.93 -5.78
N MET A 176 9.41 13.41 -6.74
CA MET A 176 10.54 12.52 -6.44
C MET A 176 11.70 13.29 -5.79
N ASP A 177 12.00 14.51 -6.25
CA ASP A 177 12.98 15.39 -5.60
C ASP A 177 12.57 15.72 -4.16
N ALA A 178 11.28 16.00 -3.93
CA ALA A 178 10.71 16.23 -2.61
C ALA A 178 10.88 14.99 -1.71
N THR A 179 10.51 13.80 -2.23
CA THR A 179 10.65 12.54 -1.53
C THR A 179 12.11 12.26 -1.16
N HIS A 180 13.02 12.45 -2.11
CA HIS A 180 14.46 12.27 -1.87
C HIS A 180 15.01 13.24 -0.82
N LYS A 181 14.65 14.53 -0.90
CA LYS A 181 15.08 15.56 0.06
C LYS A 181 14.56 15.29 1.47
N LEU A 182 13.34 14.75 1.60
CA LEU A 182 12.73 14.38 2.89
C LEU A 182 13.21 13.02 3.41
N GLY A 183 14.14 12.33 2.73
CA GLY A 183 14.63 11.02 3.15
C GLY A 183 13.58 9.91 3.03
N GLY A 184 12.63 10.05 2.11
CA GLY A 184 11.59 9.07 1.86
C GLY A 184 12.16 7.68 1.54
N GLN A 185 11.51 6.67 2.10
CA GLN A 185 11.97 5.28 1.98
C GLN A 185 11.61 4.66 0.63
N ASN A 186 10.53 5.13 -0.01
CA ASN A 186 10.02 4.66 -1.30
C ASN A 186 9.38 5.83 -2.07
N TYR A 187 9.06 5.58 -3.34
CA TYR A 187 8.25 6.44 -4.19
C TYR A 187 7.14 5.60 -4.83
N VAL A 188 5.88 5.98 -4.67
CA VAL A 188 4.72 5.23 -5.19
C VAL A 188 4.21 5.86 -6.48
N LEU A 189 3.65 5.05 -7.37
CA LEU A 189 2.91 5.45 -8.55
C LEU A 189 1.58 4.68 -8.56
N TRP A 190 0.48 5.40 -8.34
CA TRP A 190 -0.87 4.88 -8.52
C TRP A 190 -1.46 5.35 -9.86
N GLY A 191 -1.86 4.38 -10.66
CA GLY A 191 -2.34 4.59 -12.03
C GLY A 191 -3.84 4.83 -12.17
N GLY A 192 -4.49 5.56 -11.26
CA GLY A 192 -5.95 5.70 -11.20
C GLY A 192 -6.64 6.17 -12.48
N ARG A 193 -5.94 6.88 -13.37
CA ARG A 193 -6.44 7.29 -14.70
C ARG A 193 -5.69 6.61 -15.85
N GLU A 194 -4.71 5.75 -15.57
CA GLU A 194 -3.98 4.98 -16.57
C GLU A 194 -4.81 3.77 -16.99
N GLY A 195 -5.63 3.94 -18.03
CA GLY A 195 -6.59 2.94 -18.48
C GLY A 195 -7.62 3.53 -19.41
N TYR A 196 -8.74 2.84 -19.64
CA TYR A 196 -9.75 3.25 -20.61
C TYR A 196 -11.18 2.88 -20.21
N GLU A 197 -12.13 3.63 -20.77
CA GLU A 197 -13.57 3.36 -20.66
C GLU A 197 -14.09 2.53 -21.84
N THR A 198 -13.56 2.76 -23.05
CA THR A 198 -13.98 2.09 -24.28
C THR A 198 -12.83 1.94 -25.27
N LEU A 199 -12.83 0.83 -25.98
CA LEU A 199 -11.86 0.57 -27.06
C LEU A 199 -12.14 1.39 -28.35
N LEU A 200 -13.26 2.13 -28.40
CA LEU A 200 -13.59 2.96 -29.56
C LEU A 200 -12.65 4.16 -29.71
N ASN A 201 -12.02 4.60 -28.63
CA ASN A 201 -11.08 5.74 -28.60
C ASN A 201 -9.69 5.40 -28.04
N THR A 202 -9.39 4.11 -27.84
CA THR A 202 -8.17 3.65 -27.13
C THR A 202 -7.32 2.75 -28.01
N ARG A 203 -6.01 2.97 -27.98
CA ARG A 203 -5.00 2.10 -28.60
C ARG A 203 -4.13 1.49 -27.50
N ILE A 204 -4.58 0.39 -26.89
CA ILE A 204 -3.94 -0.26 -25.74
C ILE A 204 -2.42 -0.41 -25.91
N GLY A 205 -1.98 -0.96 -27.04
CA GLY A 205 -0.54 -1.16 -27.27
C GLY A 205 0.25 0.13 -27.27
N HIS A 206 -0.31 1.19 -27.82
CA HIS A 206 0.32 2.52 -27.86
C HIS A 206 0.40 3.15 -26.45
N GLU A 207 -0.69 3.09 -25.72
CA GLU A 207 -0.76 3.62 -24.34
C GLU A 207 0.17 2.84 -23.38
N LEU A 208 0.24 1.51 -23.51
CA LEU A 208 1.20 0.70 -22.75
C LEU A 208 2.66 1.03 -23.10
N ASP A 209 2.98 1.29 -24.37
CA ASP A 209 4.33 1.70 -24.77
C ASP A 209 4.70 3.08 -24.22
N GLN A 210 3.75 4.03 -24.18
CA GLN A 210 3.90 5.33 -23.51
C GLN A 210 4.15 5.16 -22.00
N MET A 211 3.34 4.36 -21.32
CA MET A 211 3.50 4.06 -19.90
C MET A 211 4.84 3.38 -19.62
N GLY A 212 5.25 2.41 -20.46
CA GLY A 212 6.55 1.75 -20.35
C GLY A 212 7.70 2.74 -20.50
N ARG A 213 7.61 3.69 -21.45
CA ARG A 213 8.61 4.76 -21.59
C ARG A 213 8.63 5.69 -20.39
N PHE A 214 7.45 6.07 -19.87
CA PHE A 214 7.35 6.92 -18.69
C PHE A 214 8.03 6.28 -17.48
N MET A 215 7.74 5.00 -17.21
CA MET A 215 8.34 4.27 -16.08
C MET A 215 9.86 4.13 -16.23
N ASN A 216 10.37 3.91 -17.44
CA ASN A 216 11.81 3.93 -17.69
C ASN A 216 12.42 5.31 -17.37
N MET A 217 11.76 6.42 -17.76
CA MET A 217 12.22 7.77 -17.42
C MET A 217 12.23 8.01 -15.89
N VAL A 218 11.27 7.47 -15.17
CA VAL A 218 11.20 7.53 -13.70
C VAL A 218 12.39 6.81 -13.08
N VAL A 219 12.71 5.61 -13.54
CA VAL A 219 13.87 4.81 -13.10
C VAL A 219 15.19 5.49 -13.47
N GLU A 220 15.33 5.98 -14.71
CA GLU A 220 16.49 6.77 -15.15
C GLU A 220 16.71 7.97 -14.22
N TYR A 221 15.64 8.69 -13.87
CA TYR A 221 15.72 9.85 -13.00
C TYR A 221 16.06 9.49 -11.55
N LYS A 222 15.47 8.42 -10.99
CA LYS A 222 15.84 7.85 -9.69
C LYS A 222 17.35 7.64 -9.57
N HIS A 223 17.93 6.98 -10.57
CA HIS A 223 19.38 6.71 -10.60
C HIS A 223 20.19 8.00 -10.74
N LYS A 224 19.75 8.93 -11.60
CA LYS A 224 20.41 10.23 -11.81
C LYS A 224 20.53 11.06 -10.53
N ILE A 225 19.48 11.11 -9.70
CA ILE A 225 19.51 11.87 -8.44
C ILE A 225 20.07 11.07 -7.25
N GLY A 226 20.38 9.80 -7.44
CA GLY A 226 20.91 8.91 -6.40
C GLY A 226 19.88 8.49 -5.36
N PHE A 227 18.58 8.56 -5.66
CA PHE A 227 17.52 8.09 -4.77
C PHE A 227 17.62 6.57 -4.58
N LYS A 228 17.77 6.11 -3.32
CA LYS A 228 17.97 4.70 -2.96
C LYS A 228 16.68 3.96 -2.63
N GLY A 229 15.58 4.67 -2.46
CA GLY A 229 14.27 4.07 -2.17
C GLY A 229 13.76 3.22 -3.32
N ALA A 230 12.82 2.32 -3.04
CA ALA A 230 12.15 1.55 -4.07
C ALA A 230 11.13 2.43 -4.82
N ILE A 231 10.97 2.18 -6.13
CA ILE A 231 9.81 2.64 -6.89
C ILE A 231 8.75 1.56 -6.80
N LEU A 232 7.53 1.94 -6.49
CA LEU A 232 6.41 1.03 -6.27
C LEU A 232 5.26 1.41 -7.21
N ILE A 233 4.68 0.43 -7.91
CA ILE A 233 3.38 0.56 -8.57
C ILE A 233 2.32 0.02 -7.61
N GLU A 234 1.19 0.72 -7.52
CA GLU A 234 0.05 0.30 -6.74
C GLU A 234 -1.04 -0.23 -7.66
N PRO A 235 -1.25 -1.56 -7.71
CA PRO A 235 -2.24 -2.16 -8.59
C PRO A 235 -3.67 -1.83 -8.18
N LYS A 236 -4.53 -1.59 -9.18
CA LYS A 236 -5.98 -1.45 -9.01
C LYS A 236 -6.70 -1.86 -10.31
N PRO A 237 -7.77 -2.69 -10.25
CA PRO A 237 -8.40 -3.19 -11.47
C PRO A 237 -9.29 -2.16 -12.18
N ARG A 238 -9.92 -1.27 -11.41
CA ARG A 238 -10.93 -0.31 -11.84
C ARG A 238 -11.14 0.77 -10.79
N GLU A 239 -11.91 1.81 -11.14
CA GLU A 239 -12.29 2.87 -10.23
C GLU A 239 -11.11 3.82 -9.90
N PRO A 240 -11.08 5.01 -10.52
CA PRO A 240 -12.17 5.62 -11.28
C PRO A 240 -12.26 5.19 -12.75
N THR A 241 -11.23 4.62 -13.35
CA THR A 241 -11.24 4.16 -14.74
C THR A 241 -11.78 2.74 -14.83
N LYS A 242 -12.59 2.45 -15.83
CA LYS A 242 -13.28 1.15 -15.96
C LYS A 242 -12.31 -0.03 -16.13
N HIS A 243 -11.23 0.17 -16.89
CA HIS A 243 -10.20 -0.82 -17.19
C HIS A 243 -8.83 -0.20 -16.94
N GLN A 244 -8.26 -0.37 -15.75
CA GLN A 244 -6.90 0.09 -15.44
C GLN A 244 -5.87 -0.90 -15.98
N TYR A 245 -4.70 -0.38 -16.39
CA TYR A 245 -3.63 -1.19 -16.94
C TYR A 245 -2.84 -1.98 -15.88
N ASP A 246 -2.86 -1.51 -14.65
CA ASP A 246 -2.21 -2.09 -13.48
C ASP A 246 -3.17 -2.96 -12.63
N TYR A 247 -3.96 -3.81 -13.30
CA TYR A 247 -5.11 -4.55 -12.77
C TYR A 247 -4.83 -5.28 -11.44
N ASP A 248 -3.75 -6.05 -11.37
CA ASP A 248 -3.30 -6.85 -10.23
C ASP A 248 -1.78 -7.05 -10.28
N VAL A 249 -1.21 -7.70 -9.27
CA VAL A 249 0.23 -8.00 -9.18
C VAL A 249 0.74 -8.76 -10.40
N ALA A 250 0.01 -9.76 -10.89
CA ALA A 250 0.44 -10.57 -12.03
C ALA A 250 0.47 -9.75 -13.33
N THR A 251 -0.53 -8.89 -13.53
CA THR A 251 -0.61 -7.97 -14.67
C THR A 251 0.54 -6.95 -14.62
N VAL A 252 0.80 -6.35 -13.44
CA VAL A 252 1.93 -5.43 -13.25
C VAL A 252 3.24 -6.14 -13.54
N TYR A 253 3.45 -7.37 -13.04
CA TYR A 253 4.68 -8.12 -13.34
C TYR A 253 4.85 -8.39 -14.83
N GLY A 254 3.79 -8.77 -15.54
CA GLY A 254 3.80 -8.93 -17.00
C GLY A 254 4.20 -7.64 -17.73
N PHE A 255 3.66 -6.49 -17.30
CA PHE A 255 4.06 -5.17 -17.80
C PHE A 255 5.54 -4.88 -17.51
N LEU A 256 5.99 -5.07 -16.29
CA LEU A 256 7.39 -4.85 -15.91
C LEU A 256 8.36 -5.71 -16.74
N CYS A 257 8.04 -6.98 -16.97
CA CYS A 257 8.84 -7.86 -17.82
C CYS A 257 8.88 -7.39 -19.28
N ARG A 258 7.74 -6.94 -19.84
CA ARG A 258 7.66 -6.42 -21.21
C ARG A 258 8.60 -5.23 -21.45
N TYR A 259 8.78 -4.37 -20.45
CA TYR A 259 9.57 -3.14 -20.56
C TYR A 259 10.92 -3.20 -19.84
N GLY A 260 11.34 -4.37 -19.34
CA GLY A 260 12.64 -4.58 -18.69
C GLY A 260 12.77 -3.94 -17.31
N LEU A 261 11.67 -3.75 -16.60
CA LEU A 261 11.57 -3.01 -15.32
C LEU A 261 11.43 -3.90 -14.07
N GLN A 262 11.34 -5.23 -14.25
CA GLN A 262 11.04 -6.18 -13.17
C GLN A 262 12.10 -6.22 -12.05
N ASN A 263 13.30 -5.71 -12.29
CA ASN A 263 14.37 -5.62 -11.29
C ASN A 263 14.48 -4.22 -10.65
N GLU A 264 13.72 -3.25 -11.12
CA GLU A 264 13.79 -1.84 -10.73
C GLU A 264 12.55 -1.38 -9.93
N ILE A 265 11.40 -1.97 -10.24
CA ILE A 265 10.11 -1.57 -9.70
C ILE A 265 9.50 -2.73 -8.92
N LYS A 266 8.89 -2.41 -7.79
CA LYS A 266 8.12 -3.31 -6.94
C LYS A 266 6.67 -2.88 -6.87
N VAL A 267 5.86 -3.51 -6.01
CA VAL A 267 4.45 -3.16 -5.83
C VAL A 267 4.18 -2.67 -4.41
N ASN A 268 3.24 -1.73 -4.30
CA ASN A 268 2.54 -1.35 -3.08
C ASN A 268 1.15 -1.96 -3.17
N ILE A 269 0.81 -2.92 -2.33
CA ILE A 269 -0.43 -3.68 -2.47
C ILE A 269 -1.46 -3.15 -1.50
N GLU A 270 -2.57 -2.67 -2.03
CA GLU A 270 -3.71 -2.26 -1.22
C GLU A 270 -4.68 -3.43 -1.02
N ALA A 271 -5.12 -3.62 0.23
CA ALA A 271 -6.00 -4.75 0.58
C ALA A 271 -7.36 -4.67 -0.13
N ASN A 272 -7.95 -3.47 -0.25
CA ASN A 272 -9.22 -3.31 -0.96
C ASN A 272 -9.05 -3.48 -2.48
N HIS A 273 -7.95 -3.02 -3.07
CA HIS A 273 -7.68 -3.21 -4.49
C HIS A 273 -7.54 -4.70 -4.85
N ALA A 274 -6.93 -5.51 -3.98
CA ALA A 274 -6.89 -6.96 -4.15
C ALA A 274 -8.31 -7.56 -4.22
N THR A 275 -9.21 -7.18 -3.30
CA THR A 275 -10.59 -7.68 -3.31
C THR A 275 -11.39 -7.20 -4.51
N LEU A 276 -11.15 -5.98 -4.99
CA LEU A 276 -11.75 -5.44 -6.22
C LEU A 276 -11.31 -6.23 -7.48
N SER A 277 -10.09 -6.76 -7.50
CA SER A 277 -9.60 -7.60 -8.60
C SER A 277 -10.08 -9.05 -8.53
N GLY A 278 -10.83 -9.40 -7.47
CA GLY A 278 -11.38 -10.75 -7.25
C GLY A 278 -10.40 -11.69 -6.55
N HIS A 279 -9.36 -11.14 -5.92
CA HIS A 279 -8.35 -11.88 -5.16
C HIS A 279 -8.53 -11.66 -3.66
N SER A 280 -8.02 -12.58 -2.86
CA SER A 280 -7.78 -12.29 -1.45
C SER A 280 -6.49 -11.48 -1.27
N PHE A 281 -6.37 -10.74 -0.18
CA PHE A 281 -5.18 -9.90 0.03
C PHE A 281 -3.90 -10.74 0.15
N GLU A 282 -3.95 -11.88 0.85
CA GLU A 282 -2.80 -12.78 0.95
C GLU A 282 -2.41 -13.42 -0.39
N HIS A 283 -3.35 -13.57 -1.36
CA HIS A 283 -3.02 -14.01 -2.71
C HIS A 283 -2.07 -13.03 -3.43
N GLU A 284 -2.43 -11.75 -3.41
CA GLU A 284 -1.62 -10.69 -4.03
C GLU A 284 -0.25 -10.57 -3.35
N LEU A 285 -0.21 -10.67 -2.01
CA LEU A 285 1.04 -10.67 -1.25
C LEU A 285 1.94 -11.87 -1.61
N ALA A 286 1.37 -13.06 -1.62
CA ALA A 286 2.11 -14.29 -1.95
C ALA A 286 2.64 -14.25 -3.39
N THR A 287 1.82 -13.76 -4.34
CA THR A 287 2.20 -13.59 -5.74
C THR A 287 3.36 -12.60 -5.88
N ALA A 288 3.29 -11.44 -5.22
CA ALA A 288 4.36 -10.45 -5.27
C ALA A 288 5.67 -10.95 -4.65
N ILE A 289 5.59 -11.70 -3.55
CA ILE A 289 6.75 -12.31 -2.88
C ILE A 289 7.39 -13.36 -3.78
N ASP A 290 6.61 -14.27 -4.36
CA ASP A 290 7.12 -15.31 -5.27
C ASP A 290 7.78 -14.72 -6.52
N LEU A 291 7.22 -13.64 -7.06
CA LEU A 291 7.77 -12.91 -8.21
C LEU A 291 8.92 -11.95 -7.84
N GLY A 292 9.27 -11.78 -6.56
CA GLY A 292 10.36 -10.93 -6.09
C GLY A 292 10.09 -9.43 -6.16
N ILE A 293 8.83 -9.02 -6.34
CA ILE A 293 8.43 -7.61 -6.50
C ILE A 293 7.64 -7.04 -5.31
N PHE A 294 7.54 -7.75 -4.18
CA PHE A 294 6.90 -7.22 -2.97
C PHE A 294 7.66 -6.00 -2.42
N GLY A 295 6.96 -4.92 -2.09
CA GLY A 295 7.54 -3.68 -1.59
C GLY A 295 6.88 -3.15 -0.31
N SER A 296 5.61 -2.77 -0.38
CA SER A 296 4.86 -2.13 0.72
C SER A 296 3.39 -2.53 0.64
N VAL A 297 2.60 -2.14 1.64
CA VAL A 297 1.15 -2.34 1.63
C VAL A 297 0.41 -1.08 2.05
N ASP A 298 -0.75 -0.88 1.44
CA ASP A 298 -1.79 0.03 1.89
C ASP A 298 -2.90 -0.79 2.56
N MET A 299 -3.02 -0.58 3.87
CA MET A 299 -3.90 -1.38 4.71
C MET A 299 -5.24 -0.70 4.88
N ASN A 300 -6.25 -1.36 4.38
CA ASN A 300 -7.64 -0.98 4.54
C ASN A 300 -8.56 -2.20 4.36
N ARG A 301 -9.81 -1.98 4.12
CA ARG A 301 -10.79 -2.94 3.61
C ARG A 301 -11.87 -2.22 2.80
N GLY A 302 -12.42 -2.91 1.82
CA GLY A 302 -13.60 -2.50 1.09
C GLY A 302 -14.89 -3.02 1.69
N ASP A 303 -15.99 -2.75 1.01
CA ASP A 303 -17.28 -3.36 1.29
C ASP A 303 -17.42 -4.68 0.53
N MET A 304 -17.44 -5.79 1.24
CA MET A 304 -17.50 -7.13 0.65
C MET A 304 -18.83 -7.42 -0.04
N GLN A 305 -19.90 -6.67 0.26
CA GLN A 305 -21.23 -6.86 -0.33
C GLN A 305 -21.40 -6.03 -1.61
N CYS A 306 -21.03 -4.75 -1.56
CA CYS A 306 -21.17 -3.82 -2.68
C CYS A 306 -19.96 -3.87 -3.62
N GLN A 307 -18.83 -4.39 -3.18
CA GLN A 307 -17.56 -4.38 -3.91
C GLN A 307 -17.11 -2.97 -4.31
N TRP A 308 -17.30 -2.00 -3.41
CA TRP A 308 -16.84 -0.64 -3.58
C TRP A 308 -15.51 -0.42 -2.89
N ASP A 309 -14.72 0.47 -3.47
CA ASP A 309 -13.55 1.01 -2.81
C ASP A 309 -13.98 2.02 -1.73
N THR A 310 -14.05 1.54 -0.51
CA THR A 310 -14.60 2.33 0.60
C THR A 310 -13.54 2.82 1.57
N ASP A 311 -12.29 2.42 1.41
CA ASP A 311 -11.14 2.83 2.24
C ASP A 311 -11.47 2.79 3.74
N GLN A 312 -12.02 1.67 4.21
CA GLN A 312 -12.33 1.49 5.63
C GLN A 312 -11.09 0.98 6.37
N PHE A 313 -10.94 1.35 7.64
CA PHE A 313 -9.90 0.77 8.47
C PHE A 313 -10.08 -0.75 8.60
N PRO A 314 -8.99 -1.55 8.62
CA PRO A 314 -9.08 -3.00 8.78
C PRO A 314 -9.71 -3.36 10.14
N ASN A 315 -10.53 -4.43 10.15
CA ASN A 315 -11.19 -4.91 11.38
C ASN A 315 -11.29 -6.43 11.48
N SER A 316 -10.80 -7.18 10.47
CA SER A 316 -10.76 -8.65 10.48
C SER A 316 -9.39 -9.14 10.94
N ILE A 317 -9.33 -9.78 12.12
CA ILE A 317 -8.08 -10.37 12.62
C ILE A 317 -7.64 -11.54 11.75
N ALA A 318 -8.57 -12.38 11.29
CA ALA A 318 -8.26 -13.57 10.50
C ALA A 318 -7.58 -13.22 9.16
N ASP A 319 -8.21 -12.33 8.37
CA ASP A 319 -7.67 -11.93 7.07
C ASP A 319 -6.32 -11.19 7.23
N THR A 320 -6.24 -10.31 8.22
CA THR A 320 -5.00 -9.57 8.49
C THR A 320 -3.89 -10.51 9.01
N ALA A 321 -4.24 -11.56 9.77
CA ALA A 321 -3.26 -12.56 10.24
C ALA A 321 -2.69 -13.39 9.09
N LEU A 322 -3.49 -13.78 8.11
CA LEU A 322 -3.02 -14.46 6.90
C LEU A 322 -2.08 -13.53 6.10
N ALA A 323 -2.45 -12.26 5.95
CA ALA A 323 -1.59 -11.27 5.30
C ALA A 323 -0.25 -11.11 6.02
N MET A 324 -0.26 -10.92 7.35
CA MET A 324 0.96 -10.79 8.15
C MET A 324 1.81 -12.06 8.13
N TYR A 325 1.18 -13.23 8.19
CA TYR A 325 1.87 -14.51 8.06
C TYR A 325 2.60 -14.60 6.71
N THR A 326 1.92 -14.26 5.61
CA THR A 326 2.49 -14.27 4.26
C THR A 326 3.67 -13.29 4.14
N ILE A 327 3.52 -12.06 4.65
CA ILE A 327 4.60 -11.05 4.66
C ILE A 327 5.82 -11.55 5.44
N LEU A 328 5.60 -12.11 6.65
CA LEU A 328 6.69 -12.61 7.49
C LEU A 328 7.39 -13.82 6.86
N GLN A 329 6.67 -14.74 6.23
CA GLN A 329 7.24 -15.86 5.47
C GLN A 329 8.08 -15.36 4.28
N GLY A 330 7.71 -14.24 3.67
CA GLY A 330 8.46 -13.56 2.61
C GLY A 330 9.66 -12.74 3.11
N GLY A 331 9.96 -12.73 4.43
CA GLY A 331 11.09 -12.00 5.01
C GLY A 331 10.73 -10.63 5.61
N GLY A 332 9.46 -10.24 5.62
CA GLY A 332 8.98 -8.97 6.16
C GLY A 332 9.23 -7.77 5.25
N PHE A 333 8.97 -6.59 5.79
CA PHE A 333 9.24 -5.33 5.09
C PHE A 333 10.74 -5.00 5.09
N THR A 334 11.20 -4.41 3.99
CA THR A 334 12.54 -3.81 3.87
C THR A 334 12.47 -2.29 4.01
N THR A 335 12.12 -1.58 2.94
CA THR A 335 11.89 -0.13 2.92
C THR A 335 10.42 0.25 3.03
N GLY A 336 9.50 -0.65 2.69
CA GLY A 336 8.07 -0.47 2.83
C GLY A 336 7.57 -0.59 4.26
N GLY A 337 6.27 -0.60 4.44
CA GLY A 337 5.59 -0.71 5.73
C GLY A 337 4.08 -0.84 5.52
N VAL A 338 3.33 -0.60 6.58
CA VAL A 338 1.87 -0.59 6.58
C VAL A 338 1.41 0.87 6.60
N ASN A 339 1.06 1.42 5.44
CA ASN A 339 0.34 2.68 5.36
C ASN A 339 -1.15 2.42 5.50
N PHE A 340 -1.88 3.29 6.22
CA PHE A 340 -3.33 3.22 6.28
C PHE A 340 -3.93 4.11 5.18
N ASP A 341 -4.18 3.54 4.00
CA ASP A 341 -5.03 4.16 2.99
C ASP A 341 -6.49 3.96 3.39
N ALA A 342 -6.87 4.65 4.47
CA ALA A 342 -8.15 4.48 5.12
C ALA A 342 -8.68 5.81 5.64
N LYS A 343 -10.00 5.98 5.55
CA LYS A 343 -10.70 7.18 6.01
C LYS A 343 -11.83 6.85 6.99
N VAL A 344 -12.07 7.76 7.91
CA VAL A 344 -13.25 7.70 8.77
C VAL A 344 -14.53 7.87 7.93
N ARG A 345 -15.67 7.42 8.42
CA ARG A 345 -16.93 7.56 7.67
C ARG A 345 -17.45 9.00 7.71
N ARG A 346 -18.22 9.36 6.70
CA ARG A 346 -18.86 10.68 6.55
C ARG A 346 -19.62 11.15 7.81
N GLN A 347 -20.12 10.24 8.63
CA GLN A 347 -20.83 10.51 9.89
C GLN A 347 -19.94 10.56 11.12
N SER A 348 -18.64 10.30 11.00
CA SER A 348 -17.66 10.30 12.08
C SER A 348 -16.94 11.65 12.08
N ILE A 349 -17.55 12.64 12.69
CA ILE A 349 -17.23 14.07 12.52
C ILE A 349 -16.34 14.66 13.63
N ASP A 350 -16.21 13.96 14.75
CA ASP A 350 -15.45 14.46 15.88
C ASP A 350 -13.93 14.25 15.67
N PRO A 351 -13.06 15.11 16.24
CA PRO A 351 -11.59 14.95 16.10
C PRO A 351 -11.09 13.60 16.60
N GLU A 352 -11.71 13.03 17.63
CA GLU A 352 -11.38 11.72 18.20
C GLU A 352 -11.60 10.57 17.22
N ASP A 353 -12.54 10.69 16.29
CA ASP A 353 -12.85 9.65 15.31
C ASP A 353 -11.63 9.32 14.42
N LEU A 354 -10.78 10.31 14.12
CA LEU A 354 -9.51 10.07 13.43
C LEU A 354 -8.58 9.14 14.22
N PHE A 355 -8.53 9.35 15.55
CA PHE A 355 -7.74 8.51 16.44
C PHE A 355 -8.37 7.12 16.60
N TYR A 356 -9.68 7.02 16.77
CA TYR A 356 -10.37 5.72 16.88
C TYR A 356 -10.14 4.86 15.64
N GLY A 357 -10.22 5.45 14.44
CA GLY A 357 -9.95 4.74 13.19
C GLY A 357 -8.52 4.17 13.14
N HIS A 358 -7.52 5.01 13.40
CA HIS A 358 -6.12 4.60 13.37
C HIS A 358 -5.76 3.64 14.51
N ILE A 359 -6.23 3.89 15.74
CA ILE A 359 -6.03 2.97 16.87
C ILE A 359 -6.58 1.59 16.53
N GLY A 360 -7.82 1.53 16.00
CA GLY A 360 -8.45 0.27 15.60
C GLY A 360 -7.65 -0.46 14.52
N GLY A 361 -7.22 0.26 13.47
CA GLY A 361 -6.40 -0.31 12.39
C GLY A 361 -5.04 -0.81 12.87
N MET A 362 -4.34 -0.03 13.71
CA MET A 362 -3.05 -0.39 14.29
C MET A 362 -3.18 -1.60 15.22
N ASP A 363 -4.19 -1.64 16.08
CA ASP A 363 -4.43 -2.75 17.01
C ASP A 363 -4.82 -4.05 16.29
N VAL A 364 -5.68 -3.98 15.27
CA VAL A 364 -6.01 -5.15 14.45
C VAL A 364 -4.76 -5.72 13.79
N THR A 365 -3.94 -4.86 13.19
CA THR A 365 -2.71 -5.29 12.50
C THR A 365 -1.66 -5.80 13.49
N ALA A 366 -1.53 -5.17 14.67
CA ALA A 366 -0.63 -5.61 15.73
C ALA A 366 -1.06 -6.98 16.29
N ARG A 367 -2.35 -7.19 16.56
CA ARG A 367 -2.89 -8.48 17.00
C ARG A 367 -2.67 -9.56 15.93
N ALA A 368 -2.93 -9.22 14.66
CA ALA A 368 -2.69 -10.11 13.54
C ALA A 368 -1.21 -10.51 13.40
N LEU A 369 -0.27 -9.59 13.63
CA LEU A 369 1.16 -9.88 13.68
C LEU A 369 1.50 -10.91 14.79
N LEU A 370 0.87 -10.78 15.98
CA LEU A 370 1.08 -11.73 17.08
C LEU A 370 0.49 -13.11 16.78
N VAL A 371 -0.63 -13.16 16.06
CA VAL A 371 -1.22 -14.43 15.57
C VAL A 371 -0.27 -15.06 14.55
N ALA A 372 0.23 -14.29 13.59
CA ALA A 372 1.19 -14.75 12.58
C ALA A 372 2.50 -15.27 13.23
N GLU A 373 3.00 -14.61 14.27
CA GLU A 373 4.14 -15.09 15.07
C GLU A 373 3.87 -16.48 15.65
N LYS A 374 2.69 -16.68 16.29
CA LYS A 374 2.31 -18.00 16.83
C LYS A 374 2.26 -19.07 15.73
N MET A 375 1.66 -18.75 14.57
CA MET A 375 1.57 -19.66 13.43
C MET A 375 2.96 -20.09 12.93
N ILE A 376 3.91 -19.14 12.86
CA ILE A 376 5.30 -19.41 12.44
C ILE A 376 6.04 -20.26 13.47
N LEU A 377 5.95 -19.91 14.76
CA LEU A 377 6.65 -20.60 15.84
C LEU A 377 6.12 -22.03 16.06
N ASP A 378 4.81 -22.24 15.91
CA ASP A 378 4.20 -23.57 15.98
C ASP A 378 4.61 -24.47 14.79
N GLY A 379 4.79 -23.88 13.62
CA GLY A 379 5.30 -24.55 12.42
C GLY A 379 4.40 -25.61 11.80
N GLN A 380 3.15 -25.80 12.29
CA GLN A 380 2.25 -26.82 11.77
C GLN A 380 1.88 -26.58 10.30
N LEU A 381 1.67 -25.34 9.89
CA LEU A 381 1.37 -24.98 8.48
C LEU A 381 2.56 -25.32 7.57
N THR A 382 3.75 -24.90 7.94
CA THR A 382 4.98 -25.22 7.18
C THR A 382 5.22 -26.73 7.09
N LYS A 383 5.03 -27.46 8.20
CA LYS A 383 5.16 -28.91 8.23
C LYS A 383 4.13 -29.58 7.31
N HIS A 384 2.89 -29.09 7.28
CA HIS A 384 1.88 -29.60 6.38
C HIS A 384 2.26 -29.39 4.90
N LEU A 385 2.74 -28.19 4.53
CA LEU A 385 3.20 -27.90 3.17
C LEU A 385 4.39 -28.81 2.79
N ASP A 386 5.37 -28.96 3.66
CA ASP A 386 6.52 -29.84 3.43
C ASP A 386 6.10 -31.30 3.18
N GLN A 387 5.14 -31.81 3.94
CA GLN A 387 4.58 -33.15 3.75
C GLN A 387 3.79 -33.25 2.45
N ARG A 388 2.99 -32.24 2.13
CA ARG A 388 2.15 -32.24 0.92
C ARG A 388 3.00 -32.28 -0.36
N TYR A 389 4.11 -31.56 -0.38
CA TYR A 389 4.98 -31.44 -1.55
C TYR A 389 6.21 -32.38 -1.52
N GLN A 390 6.30 -33.28 -0.54
CA GLN A 390 7.47 -34.17 -0.38
C GLN A 390 7.74 -35.04 -1.62
N GLY A 391 6.74 -35.40 -2.41
CA GLY A 391 6.87 -36.16 -3.65
C GLY A 391 7.83 -35.48 -4.66
N TRP A 392 7.85 -34.16 -4.70
CA TRP A 392 8.74 -33.38 -5.57
C TRP A 392 10.21 -33.40 -5.12
N ARG A 393 10.49 -33.80 -3.88
CA ARG A 393 11.87 -33.97 -3.34
C ARG A 393 12.45 -35.35 -3.67
N THR A 394 11.64 -36.30 -4.16
CA THR A 394 12.10 -37.62 -4.60
C THR A 394 12.97 -37.53 -5.87
N PRO A 395 13.82 -38.56 -6.17
CA PRO A 395 14.56 -38.59 -7.42
C PRO A 395 13.73 -38.41 -8.66
N PHE A 396 12.52 -39.00 -8.70
CA PHE A 396 11.58 -38.87 -9.80
C PHE A 396 11.07 -37.42 -9.93
N GLY A 397 10.54 -36.82 -8.86
CA GLY A 397 10.08 -35.45 -8.85
C GLY A 397 11.20 -34.45 -9.25
N GLN A 398 12.40 -34.66 -8.73
CA GLN A 398 13.57 -33.85 -9.11
C GLN A 398 13.99 -34.02 -10.57
N SER A 399 13.78 -35.22 -11.17
CA SER A 399 14.06 -35.44 -12.59
C SER A 399 13.10 -34.67 -13.49
N ILE A 400 11.83 -34.55 -13.08
CA ILE A 400 10.84 -33.70 -13.79
C ILE A 400 11.26 -32.23 -13.72
N LEU A 401 11.50 -31.70 -12.52
CA LEU A 401 11.82 -30.26 -12.31
C LEU A 401 13.11 -29.84 -13.04
N LYS A 402 14.08 -30.75 -13.17
CA LYS A 402 15.35 -30.51 -13.87
C LYS A 402 15.28 -30.74 -15.38
N GLY A 403 14.08 -30.96 -15.93
CA GLY A 403 13.89 -31.17 -17.36
C GLY A 403 14.56 -32.44 -17.93
N LYS A 404 14.79 -33.43 -17.07
CA LYS A 404 15.44 -34.70 -17.48
C LYS A 404 14.47 -35.71 -18.06
N LEU A 405 13.17 -35.50 -17.89
CA LEU A 405 12.12 -36.35 -18.41
C LEU A 405 11.35 -35.63 -19.52
N SER A 406 11.10 -36.35 -20.63
CA SER A 406 10.14 -35.92 -21.64
C SER A 406 8.72 -36.33 -21.25
N LEU A 407 7.71 -35.87 -21.99
CA LEU A 407 6.33 -36.28 -21.81
C LEU A 407 6.20 -37.82 -21.93
N GLU A 408 6.86 -38.43 -22.94
CA GLU A 408 6.85 -39.86 -23.17
C GLU A 408 7.48 -40.66 -22.01
N SER A 409 8.65 -40.24 -21.53
CA SER A 409 9.30 -40.95 -20.42
C SER A 409 8.54 -40.81 -19.10
N ALA A 410 7.82 -39.68 -18.89
CA ALA A 410 6.91 -39.53 -17.76
C ALA A 410 5.69 -40.47 -17.87
N ALA A 411 5.11 -40.63 -19.07
CA ALA A 411 4.03 -41.53 -19.34
C ALA A 411 4.44 -43.01 -19.16
N GLU A 412 5.63 -43.39 -19.68
CA GLU A 412 6.20 -44.73 -19.52
C GLU A 412 6.43 -45.09 -18.04
N HIS A 413 6.84 -44.14 -17.22
CA HIS A 413 6.99 -44.36 -15.78
C HIS A 413 5.68 -44.78 -15.12
N VAL A 414 4.54 -44.20 -15.52
CA VAL A 414 3.20 -44.55 -14.99
C VAL A 414 2.78 -45.93 -15.51
N LEU A 415 2.97 -46.18 -16.81
CA LEU A 415 2.63 -47.47 -17.46
C LEU A 415 3.44 -48.60 -16.87
N ALA A 416 4.74 -48.44 -16.68
CA ALA A 416 5.62 -49.43 -16.07
C ALA A 416 5.23 -49.77 -14.62
N GLY A 417 4.75 -48.78 -13.88
CA GLY A 417 4.24 -48.94 -12.54
C GLY A 417 2.91 -49.63 -12.44
N ASN A 418 2.12 -49.62 -13.51
CA ASN A 418 0.78 -50.19 -13.65
C ASN A 418 -0.11 -49.98 -12.41
N ARG A 419 -0.06 -48.79 -11.85
CA ARG A 419 -0.79 -48.43 -10.62
C ARG A 419 -1.57 -47.13 -10.86
N ASP A 420 -2.78 -47.12 -10.35
CA ASP A 420 -3.52 -45.87 -10.22
C ASP A 420 -2.86 -44.96 -9.17
N THR A 421 -2.85 -43.67 -9.43
CA THR A 421 -2.23 -42.68 -8.58
C THR A 421 -3.25 -42.08 -7.62
N ARG A 422 -2.90 -41.94 -6.35
CA ARG A 422 -3.73 -41.25 -5.35
C ARG A 422 -3.21 -39.83 -5.11
N PRO A 423 -4.08 -38.83 -5.21
CA PRO A 423 -3.70 -37.47 -4.87
C PRO A 423 -3.44 -37.33 -3.37
N VAL A 424 -2.62 -36.33 -3.01
CA VAL A 424 -2.40 -35.95 -1.61
C VAL A 424 -3.54 -35.03 -1.18
N SER A 425 -4.15 -35.27 -0.01
CA SER A 425 -5.24 -34.45 0.51
C SER A 425 -4.78 -33.01 0.76
N GLY A 426 -5.61 -32.04 0.39
CA GLY A 426 -5.41 -30.61 0.67
C GLY A 426 -5.68 -30.22 2.12
N ARG A 427 -6.53 -30.98 2.83
CA ARG A 427 -6.93 -30.76 4.24
C ARG A 427 -7.39 -29.33 4.55
N GLN A 428 -8.06 -28.68 3.59
CA GLN A 428 -8.46 -27.28 3.69
C GLN A 428 -9.19 -26.98 5.01
N GLU A 429 -10.24 -27.71 5.34
CA GLU A 429 -11.07 -27.50 6.52
C GLU A 429 -10.26 -27.65 7.83
N HIS A 430 -9.31 -28.58 7.84
CA HIS A 430 -8.41 -28.75 8.98
C HIS A 430 -7.50 -27.54 9.16
N LEU A 431 -6.98 -26.98 8.08
CA LEU A 431 -6.09 -25.81 8.12
C LEU A 431 -6.84 -24.53 8.49
N GLU A 432 -8.09 -24.39 8.03
CA GLU A 432 -8.98 -23.30 8.44
C GLU A 432 -9.31 -23.38 9.94
N ASN A 433 -9.61 -24.61 10.45
CA ASN A 433 -9.80 -24.82 11.88
C ASN A 433 -8.53 -24.56 12.68
N LEU A 434 -7.36 -24.90 12.14
CA LEU A 434 -6.07 -24.59 12.75
C LEU A 434 -5.85 -23.07 12.85
N LEU A 435 -6.11 -22.32 11.76
CA LEU A 435 -6.06 -20.85 11.79
C LEU A 435 -6.95 -20.28 12.88
N ASN A 436 -8.21 -20.73 12.95
CA ASN A 436 -9.15 -20.27 13.97
C ASN A 436 -8.67 -20.55 15.41
N SER A 437 -7.84 -21.59 15.61
CA SER A 437 -7.29 -21.90 16.96
C SER A 437 -6.20 -20.92 17.41
N TYR A 438 -5.63 -20.11 16.50
CA TYR A 438 -4.63 -19.08 16.84
C TYR A 438 -5.25 -17.71 17.16
N LEU A 439 -6.48 -17.43 16.65
CA LEU A 439 -7.16 -16.15 16.81
C LEU A 439 -7.62 -15.93 18.26
#